data_398126d1e63c067df19f21555d2ee2d2
#
_entry.id   398126d1e63c067df19f21555d2ee2d2
#
_cell.length_a   1.000
_cell.length_b   1.000
_cell.length_c   1.000
_cell.angle_alpha   90.00
_cell.angle_beta   90.00
_cell.angle_gamma   90.00
#
_symmetry.space_group_name_H-M   'P 1'
#
loop_
_entity.id
_entity.type
_entity.pdbx_description
1 polymer ?
#
loop_
_entity_poly.entity_id
_entity_poly.type
_entity_poly.pdbx_seq_one_letter_code
_entity_poly.pdbx_strand_id
1 'polypeptide(L)'
;MKNIINIIKTLNPFTNQKIDNKILYVIKILLSALLVYFISLVIGEVLIIGGSYLFGYNATDKPMPFDIMLLCSYYGYLITILFFIIYTKNINKIELDKIGLNKNVITFFKGMLIGIISLLLIVIPLILCRAIDFSGINNNINWLLLILYLFGYLIQSSMEELICRGYLFHRLKNKIPTLFAMIISILFFSIGHLSKLFDEGIILGIIGITNLLLISMIWTTTTLKDKNIYSAIGFHFIWNFILFNIIGLNLSGLEITNSVFKFNVENTFLTGGSYGIETSIITTILFSIILLIIKRKVIQITI
;
A
#
# COMPACT_ATOMS: atom_id res chain seq x y z
N MET A 1 39.72 11.42 -1.16
CA MET A 1 39.03 11.87 0.07
C MET A 1 38.04 13.02 -0.20
N LYS A 2 38.42 14.16 -0.78
CA LYS A 2 37.50 15.31 -1.05
C LYS A 2 36.26 14.92 -1.85
N ASN A 3 36.38 14.07 -2.89
CA ASN A 3 35.23 13.62 -3.71
C ASN A 3 34.22 12.77 -2.89
N ILE A 4 34.70 11.89 -2.02
CA ILE A 4 33.84 11.07 -1.16
C ILE A 4 33.06 11.93 -0.16
N ILE A 5 33.74 12.89 0.46
CA ILE A 5 33.12 13.83 1.40
C ILE A 5 32.03 14.66 0.70
N ASN A 6 32.29 15.09 -0.53
CA ASN A 6 31.26 15.82 -1.31
C ASN A 6 30.04 14.96 -1.66
N ILE A 7 30.26 13.69 -2.01
CA ILE A 7 29.15 12.73 -2.27
C ILE A 7 28.33 12.54 -0.99
N ILE A 8 28.96 12.30 0.16
CA ILE A 8 28.26 12.14 1.45
C ILE A 8 27.44 13.39 1.80
N LYS A 9 28.02 14.59 1.63
CA LYS A 9 27.30 15.85 1.85
C LYS A 9 26.08 15.98 0.91
N THR A 10 26.25 15.62 -0.36
CA THR A 10 25.19 15.67 -1.38
C THR A 10 24.06 14.69 -1.06
N LEU A 11 24.38 13.48 -0.58
CA LEU A 11 23.41 12.45 -0.22
C LEU A 11 22.74 12.68 1.14
N ASN A 12 23.17 13.68 1.92
CA ASN A 12 22.55 13.98 3.21
C ASN A 12 21.06 14.26 3.06
N PRO A 13 20.15 13.43 3.64
CA PRO A 13 18.71 13.56 3.49
C PRO A 13 18.15 14.88 4.06
N PHE A 14 18.81 15.44 5.05
CA PHE A 14 18.35 16.64 5.76
C PHE A 14 18.76 17.96 5.10
N THR A 15 19.32 17.92 3.89
CA THR A 15 19.69 19.11 3.13
C THR A 15 18.87 19.24 1.85
N ASN A 16 18.45 20.46 1.51
CA ASN A 16 17.77 20.76 0.26
C ASN A 16 18.75 21.29 -0.79
N GLN A 17 19.84 20.55 -1.04
CA GLN A 17 20.80 20.92 -2.08
C GLN A 17 20.32 20.51 -3.47
N LYS A 18 20.54 21.40 -4.44
CA LYS A 18 20.31 21.09 -5.86
C LYS A 18 21.32 20.03 -6.31
N ILE A 19 20.85 18.94 -6.89
CA ILE A 19 21.67 17.84 -7.39
C ILE A 19 21.45 17.74 -8.89
N ASP A 20 22.50 17.98 -9.68
CA ASP A 20 22.40 17.90 -11.15
C ASP A 20 22.58 16.47 -11.67
N ASN A 21 23.41 15.66 -10.99
CA ASN A 21 23.60 14.26 -11.32
C ASN A 21 22.32 13.45 -11.01
N LYS A 22 21.72 12.87 -12.05
CA LYS A 22 20.45 12.10 -11.95
C LYS A 22 20.56 10.88 -11.05
N ILE A 23 21.70 10.17 -11.08
CA ILE A 23 21.91 8.95 -10.28
C ILE A 23 22.00 9.32 -8.80
N LEU A 24 22.81 10.31 -8.44
CA LEU A 24 22.92 10.79 -7.06
C LEU A 24 21.59 11.34 -6.55
N TYR A 25 20.79 11.98 -7.42
CA TYR A 25 19.46 12.44 -7.07
C TYR A 25 18.54 11.26 -6.71
N VAL A 26 18.48 10.23 -7.57
CA VAL A 26 17.67 9.02 -7.31
C VAL A 26 18.09 8.35 -6.00
N ILE A 27 19.40 8.15 -5.80
CA ILE A 27 19.94 7.56 -4.55
C ILE A 27 19.52 8.40 -3.34
N LYS A 28 19.64 9.73 -3.41
CA LYS A 28 19.24 10.59 -2.30
C LYS A 28 17.75 10.47 -1.97
N ILE A 29 16.88 10.46 -3.00
CA ILE A 29 15.43 10.36 -2.78
C ILE A 29 15.07 9.02 -2.14
N LEU A 30 15.68 7.91 -2.61
CA LEU A 30 15.47 6.58 -2.02
C LEU A 30 15.97 6.51 -0.57
N LEU A 31 17.20 6.96 -0.32
CA LEU A 31 17.75 7.00 1.05
C LEU A 31 16.91 7.87 1.98
N SER A 32 16.42 9.01 1.48
CA SER A 32 15.54 9.89 2.24
C SER A 32 14.23 9.21 2.60
N ALA A 33 13.60 8.55 1.63
CA ALA A 33 12.35 7.82 1.86
C ALA A 33 12.55 6.69 2.89
N LEU A 34 13.60 5.88 2.73
CA LEU A 34 13.92 4.78 3.65
C LEU A 34 14.22 5.30 5.06
N LEU A 35 15.00 6.37 5.18
CA LEU A 35 15.38 6.92 6.49
C LEU A 35 14.16 7.51 7.21
N VAL A 36 13.35 8.33 6.52
CA VAL A 36 12.15 8.93 7.12
C VAL A 36 11.17 7.83 7.52
N TYR A 37 10.97 6.82 6.67
CA TYR A 37 10.12 5.67 6.95
C TYR A 37 10.63 4.90 8.17
N PHE A 38 11.91 4.53 8.20
CA PHE A 38 12.50 3.78 9.30
C PHE A 38 12.42 4.52 10.63
N ILE A 39 12.80 5.81 10.66
CA ILE A 39 12.72 6.62 11.90
C ILE A 39 11.28 6.71 12.40
N SER A 40 10.33 6.95 11.52
CA SER A 40 8.92 7.06 11.90
C SER A 40 8.34 5.73 12.38
N LEU A 41 8.73 4.61 11.78
CA LEU A 41 8.35 3.27 12.26
C LEU A 41 8.91 3.00 13.66
N VAL A 42 10.20 3.23 13.87
CA VAL A 42 10.82 3.00 15.20
C VAL A 42 10.12 3.84 16.27
N ILE A 43 9.80 5.10 15.98
CA ILE A 43 9.07 5.96 16.93
C ILE A 43 7.65 5.38 17.15
N GLY A 44 6.97 4.97 16.09
CA GLY A 44 5.65 4.33 16.19
C GLY A 44 5.68 3.08 17.06
N GLU A 45 6.60 2.17 16.81
CA GLU A 45 6.77 0.92 17.58
C GLU A 45 7.10 1.19 19.06
N VAL A 46 7.99 2.14 19.34
CA VAL A 46 8.32 2.53 20.73
C VAL A 46 7.06 3.04 21.45
N LEU A 47 6.22 3.84 20.79
CA LEU A 47 4.98 4.34 21.38
C LEU A 47 3.95 3.22 21.57
N ILE A 48 3.84 2.28 20.64
CA ILE A 48 2.93 1.11 20.73
C ILE A 48 3.38 0.22 21.87
N ILE A 49 4.66 -0.13 21.94
CA ILE A 49 5.21 -0.98 23.01
C ILE A 49 5.06 -0.28 24.37
N GLY A 50 5.44 0.99 24.48
CA GLY A 50 5.30 1.77 25.70
C GLY A 50 3.84 1.87 26.15
N GLY A 51 2.93 2.15 25.21
CA GLY A 51 1.49 2.15 25.45
C GLY A 51 0.96 0.79 25.91
N SER A 52 1.42 -0.30 25.31
CA SER A 52 0.97 -1.65 25.65
C SER A 52 1.25 -2.01 27.12
N TYR A 53 2.39 -1.61 27.65
CA TYR A 53 2.72 -1.79 29.09
C TYR A 53 1.76 -1.02 29.99
N LEU A 54 1.32 0.18 29.60
CA LEU A 54 0.34 0.97 30.39
C LEU A 54 -1.03 0.27 30.48
N PHE A 55 -1.39 -0.55 29.48
CA PHE A 55 -2.61 -1.34 29.45
C PHE A 55 -2.42 -2.77 29.99
N GLY A 56 -1.26 -3.06 30.59
CA GLY A 56 -0.96 -4.33 31.22
C GLY A 56 -0.62 -5.47 30.26
N TYR A 57 -0.26 -5.17 29.00
CA TYR A 57 0.31 -6.13 28.07
C TYR A 57 1.84 -6.14 28.20
N ASN A 58 2.43 -7.31 28.05
CA ASN A 58 3.88 -7.49 27.98
C ASN A 58 4.21 -8.67 27.03
N ALA A 59 5.46 -8.73 26.59
CA ALA A 59 5.87 -9.71 25.58
C ALA A 59 5.93 -11.15 26.10
N THR A 60 6.03 -11.36 27.44
CA THR A 60 6.26 -12.68 28.03
C THR A 60 5.01 -13.30 28.63
N ASP A 61 4.34 -12.58 29.54
CA ASP A 61 3.28 -13.17 30.36
C ASP A 61 1.87 -12.88 29.80
N LYS A 62 1.69 -11.73 29.16
CA LYS A 62 0.42 -11.31 28.59
C LYS A 62 0.64 -10.57 27.26
N PRO A 63 0.89 -11.30 26.16
CA PRO A 63 1.09 -10.67 24.86
C PRO A 63 -0.17 -9.95 24.39
N MET A 64 0.03 -8.86 23.62
CA MET A 64 -1.08 -8.14 23.00
C MET A 64 -1.78 -9.06 21.98
N PRO A 65 -3.14 -9.14 22.00
CA PRO A 65 -3.88 -9.88 20.97
C PRO A 65 -3.53 -9.37 19.56
N PHE A 66 -3.45 -10.30 18.61
CA PHE A 66 -3.03 -9.98 17.23
C PHE A 66 -3.83 -8.82 16.60
N ASP A 67 -5.17 -8.83 16.78
CA ASP A 67 -6.04 -7.77 16.26
C ASP A 67 -5.69 -6.39 16.81
N ILE A 68 -5.43 -6.30 18.11
CA ILE A 68 -5.06 -5.05 18.77
C ILE A 68 -3.67 -4.60 18.30
N MET A 69 -2.72 -5.52 18.19
CA MET A 69 -1.38 -5.23 17.70
C MET A 69 -1.44 -4.70 16.25
N LEU A 70 -2.19 -5.36 15.37
CA LEU A 70 -2.35 -4.96 13.97
C LEU A 70 -2.99 -3.57 13.85
N LEU A 71 -4.04 -3.30 14.64
CA LEU A 71 -4.66 -1.99 14.69
C LEU A 71 -3.71 -0.92 15.21
N CYS A 72 -2.99 -1.19 16.29
CA CYS A 72 -2.00 -0.25 16.81
C CYS A 72 -0.95 0.09 15.75
N SER A 73 -0.48 -0.90 14.99
CA SER A 73 0.46 -0.67 13.88
C SER A 73 -0.16 0.21 12.80
N TYR A 74 -1.41 -0.03 12.40
CA TYR A 74 -2.10 0.80 11.41
C TYR A 74 -2.27 2.25 11.89
N TYR A 75 -2.67 2.46 13.14
CA TYR A 75 -2.79 3.81 13.71
C TYR A 75 -1.40 4.45 13.93
N GLY A 76 -0.37 3.66 14.22
CA GLY A 76 1.01 4.11 14.29
C GLY A 76 1.51 4.73 12.98
N TYR A 77 0.97 4.34 11.83
CA TYR A 77 1.30 4.95 10.53
C TYR A 77 0.88 6.41 10.39
N LEU A 78 0.03 6.94 11.28
CA LEU A 78 -0.19 8.40 11.37
C LEU A 78 1.11 9.15 11.65
N ILE A 79 2.00 8.59 12.45
CA ILE A 79 3.32 9.15 12.72
C ILE A 79 4.12 9.21 11.42
N THR A 80 4.10 8.15 10.63
CA THR A 80 4.79 8.09 9.34
C THR A 80 4.25 9.12 8.36
N ILE A 81 2.92 9.27 8.26
CA ILE A 81 2.27 10.30 7.44
C ILE A 81 2.75 11.68 7.87
N LEU A 82 2.71 11.97 9.18
CA LEU A 82 3.14 13.26 9.73
C LEU A 82 4.61 13.55 9.42
N PHE A 83 5.49 12.57 9.59
CA PHE A 83 6.92 12.71 9.29
C PHE A 83 7.17 12.99 7.80
N PHE A 84 6.48 12.30 6.88
CA PHE A 84 6.61 12.58 5.45
C PHE A 84 6.08 13.97 5.06
N ILE A 85 4.98 14.43 5.66
CA ILE A 85 4.44 15.78 5.45
C ILE A 85 5.45 16.83 5.94
N ILE A 86 5.94 16.70 7.18
CA ILE A 86 6.94 17.62 7.77
C ILE A 86 8.23 17.61 6.95
N TYR A 87 8.71 16.42 6.58
CA TYR A 87 9.94 16.26 5.79
C TYR A 87 9.80 16.93 4.42
N THR A 88 8.68 16.69 3.72
CA THR A 88 8.42 17.30 2.41
C THR A 88 8.34 18.82 2.49
N LYS A 89 7.56 19.33 3.45
CA LYS A 89 7.29 20.76 3.57
C LYS A 89 8.48 21.53 4.17
N ASN A 90 9.05 21.02 5.26
CA ASN A 90 10.03 21.80 6.04
C ASN A 90 11.47 21.53 5.63
N ILE A 91 11.84 20.29 5.29
CA ILE A 91 13.20 19.93 4.89
C ILE A 91 13.37 20.10 3.39
N ASN A 92 12.49 19.51 2.58
CA ASN A 92 12.58 19.60 1.12
C ASN A 92 12.07 20.93 0.55
N LYS A 93 11.33 21.72 1.35
CA LYS A 93 10.71 23.00 0.93
C LYS A 93 9.80 22.84 -0.29
N ILE A 94 8.99 21.79 -0.30
CA ILE A 94 8.07 21.46 -1.39
C ILE A 94 6.64 21.56 -0.88
N GLU A 95 5.80 22.24 -1.67
CA GLU A 95 4.35 22.30 -1.42
C GLU A 95 3.71 20.91 -1.58
N LEU A 96 2.73 20.61 -0.75
CA LEU A 96 2.11 19.27 -0.70
C LEU A 96 1.33 18.94 -1.97
N ASP A 97 0.82 19.93 -2.69
CA ASP A 97 0.16 19.74 -3.98
C ASP A 97 1.11 19.15 -5.05
N LYS A 98 2.42 19.46 -4.98
CA LYS A 98 3.46 18.92 -5.86
C LYS A 98 3.75 17.44 -5.65
N ILE A 99 3.29 16.87 -4.55
CA ILE A 99 3.34 15.43 -4.28
C ILE A 99 1.96 14.77 -4.36
N GLY A 100 0.98 15.44 -4.97
CA GLY A 100 -0.34 14.90 -5.22
C GLY A 100 -1.34 15.04 -4.07
N LEU A 101 -1.03 15.81 -3.03
CA LEU A 101 -1.95 16.17 -1.94
C LEU A 101 -2.60 17.52 -2.26
N ASN A 102 -3.45 17.56 -3.27
CA ASN A 102 -4.19 18.76 -3.71
C ASN A 102 -5.64 18.78 -3.18
N LYS A 103 -6.45 19.75 -3.61
CA LYS A 103 -7.83 19.92 -3.14
C LYS A 103 -8.86 18.99 -3.81
N ASN A 104 -8.48 18.24 -4.85
CA ASN A 104 -9.41 17.42 -5.62
C ASN A 104 -9.61 16.03 -4.97
N VAL A 105 -10.24 16.04 -3.79
CA VAL A 105 -10.50 14.80 -3.02
C VAL A 105 -11.60 13.90 -3.62
N ILE A 106 -12.37 14.39 -4.60
CA ILE A 106 -13.45 13.60 -5.22
C ILE A 106 -12.91 12.33 -5.90
N THR A 107 -11.65 12.35 -6.34
CA THR A 107 -11.00 11.18 -6.95
C THR A 107 -10.82 10.01 -5.96
N PHE A 108 -10.85 10.26 -4.65
CA PHE A 108 -10.86 9.22 -3.62
C PHE A 108 -12.09 8.30 -3.77
N PHE A 109 -13.27 8.87 -3.87
CA PHE A 109 -14.51 8.09 -4.04
C PHE A 109 -14.55 7.36 -5.38
N LYS A 110 -13.97 7.95 -6.43
CA LYS A 110 -13.78 7.26 -7.70
C LYS A 110 -12.87 6.03 -7.55
N GLY A 111 -11.77 6.17 -6.81
CA GLY A 111 -10.87 5.05 -6.48
C GLY A 111 -11.61 3.96 -5.72
N MET A 112 -12.37 4.32 -4.68
CA MET A 112 -13.20 3.36 -3.93
C MET A 112 -14.15 2.58 -4.84
N LEU A 113 -14.88 3.26 -5.72
CA LEU A 113 -15.82 2.62 -6.64
C LEU A 113 -15.11 1.61 -7.56
N ILE A 114 -13.94 1.98 -8.11
CA ILE A 114 -13.14 1.06 -8.94
C ILE A 114 -12.67 -0.14 -8.11
N GLY A 115 -12.23 0.07 -6.86
CA GLY A 115 -11.83 -1.00 -5.94
C GLY A 115 -12.96 -1.99 -5.66
N ILE A 116 -14.15 -1.48 -5.34
CA ILE A 116 -15.36 -2.31 -5.11
C ILE A 116 -15.70 -3.14 -6.35
N ILE A 117 -15.77 -2.50 -7.53
CA ILE A 117 -16.08 -3.19 -8.78
C ILE A 117 -15.02 -4.26 -9.07
N SER A 118 -13.74 -3.95 -8.84
CA SER A 118 -12.65 -4.92 -9.04
C SER A 118 -12.79 -6.13 -8.14
N LEU A 119 -13.11 -5.95 -6.86
CA LEU A 119 -13.36 -7.07 -5.93
C LEU A 119 -14.56 -7.92 -6.38
N LEU A 120 -15.67 -7.30 -6.78
CA LEU A 120 -16.84 -8.05 -7.28
C LEU A 120 -16.50 -8.86 -8.52
N LEU A 121 -15.70 -8.30 -9.45
CA LEU A 121 -15.27 -8.99 -10.67
C LEU A 121 -14.29 -10.15 -10.40
N ILE A 122 -13.71 -10.25 -9.21
CA ILE A 122 -12.89 -11.40 -8.80
C ILE A 122 -13.73 -12.39 -7.97
N VAL A 123 -14.45 -11.89 -6.97
CA VAL A 123 -15.16 -12.74 -6.01
C VAL A 123 -16.33 -13.48 -6.66
N ILE A 124 -17.08 -12.83 -7.57
CA ILE A 124 -18.20 -13.49 -8.25
C ILE A 124 -17.75 -14.68 -9.09
N PRO A 125 -16.73 -14.60 -9.96
CA PRO A 125 -16.18 -15.77 -10.64
C PRO A 125 -15.69 -16.87 -9.68
N LEU A 126 -15.04 -16.51 -8.56
CA LEU A 126 -14.59 -17.51 -7.58
C LEU A 126 -15.76 -18.30 -6.98
N ILE A 127 -16.89 -17.63 -6.68
CA ILE A 127 -18.12 -18.30 -6.22
C ILE A 127 -18.72 -19.18 -7.35
N LEU A 128 -18.82 -18.66 -8.56
CA LEU A 128 -19.39 -19.41 -9.70
C LEU A 128 -18.57 -20.67 -10.04
N CYS A 129 -17.26 -20.61 -9.90
CA CYS A 129 -16.35 -21.75 -10.09
C CYS A 129 -16.27 -22.66 -8.85
N ARG A 130 -17.01 -22.36 -7.79
CA ARG A 130 -16.93 -23.08 -6.49
C ARG A 130 -15.50 -23.14 -5.93
N ALA A 131 -14.70 -22.12 -6.17
CA ALA A 131 -13.39 -21.99 -5.57
C ALA A 131 -13.49 -21.45 -4.12
N ILE A 132 -14.58 -20.74 -3.84
CA ILE A 132 -15.01 -20.33 -2.51
C ILE A 132 -16.51 -20.59 -2.38
N ASP A 133 -16.93 -21.09 -1.22
CA ASP A 133 -18.33 -21.31 -0.89
C ASP A 133 -18.76 -20.44 0.29
N PHE A 134 -19.90 -19.74 0.13
CA PHE A 134 -20.46 -18.92 1.19
C PHE A 134 -20.96 -19.80 2.35
N SER A 135 -20.34 -19.65 3.52
CA SER A 135 -20.68 -20.44 4.71
C SER A 135 -21.60 -19.72 5.71
N GLY A 136 -21.89 -18.43 5.46
CA GLY A 136 -22.85 -17.69 6.27
C GLY A 136 -22.36 -16.33 6.73
N ILE A 137 -23.17 -15.71 7.60
CA ILE A 137 -22.83 -14.45 8.27
C ILE A 137 -22.19 -14.79 9.61
N ASN A 138 -21.19 -14.01 10.00
CA ASN A 138 -20.54 -14.17 11.30
C ASN A 138 -21.49 -13.69 12.42
N ASN A 139 -21.93 -14.60 13.29
CA ASN A 139 -22.83 -14.26 14.40
C ASN A 139 -22.13 -13.48 15.54
N ASN A 140 -20.79 -13.47 15.57
CA ASN A 140 -19.99 -12.87 16.61
C ASN A 140 -19.16 -11.68 16.10
N ILE A 141 -19.78 -10.80 15.30
CA ILE A 141 -19.10 -9.62 14.76
C ILE A 141 -18.79 -8.64 15.88
N ASN A 142 -17.52 -8.29 16.02
CA ASN A 142 -17.14 -7.14 16.84
C ASN A 142 -17.22 -5.86 15.99
N TRP A 143 -18.34 -5.16 16.10
CA TRP A 143 -18.62 -3.94 15.32
C TRP A 143 -17.65 -2.79 15.63
N LEU A 144 -17.21 -2.66 16.90
CA LEU A 144 -16.21 -1.65 17.24
C LEU A 144 -14.89 -1.94 16.54
N LEU A 145 -14.44 -3.19 16.56
CA LEU A 145 -13.23 -3.62 15.89
C LEU A 145 -13.34 -3.38 14.37
N LEU A 146 -14.49 -3.66 13.78
CA LEU A 146 -14.75 -3.42 12.36
C LEU A 146 -14.60 -1.93 11.99
N ILE A 147 -15.17 -1.03 12.80
CA ILE A 147 -15.03 0.42 12.60
C ILE A 147 -13.58 0.87 12.76
N LEU A 148 -12.88 0.31 13.75
CA LEU A 148 -11.46 0.62 13.94
C LEU A 148 -10.62 0.14 12.75
N TYR A 149 -10.90 -1.03 12.19
CA TYR A 149 -10.23 -1.50 10.96
C TYR A 149 -10.54 -0.61 9.75
N LEU A 150 -11.76 -0.10 9.61
CA LEU A 150 -12.11 0.83 8.53
C LEU A 150 -11.16 2.04 8.51
N PHE A 151 -10.98 2.70 9.67
CA PHE A 151 -10.05 3.83 9.78
C PHE A 151 -8.58 3.37 9.72
N GLY A 152 -8.26 2.22 10.29
CA GLY A 152 -6.93 1.62 10.24
C GLY A 152 -6.45 1.42 8.80
N TYR A 153 -7.26 0.81 7.93
CA TYR A 153 -6.92 0.63 6.51
C TYR A 153 -6.88 1.94 5.75
N LEU A 154 -7.70 2.94 6.10
CA LEU A 154 -7.60 4.26 5.49
C LEU A 154 -6.24 4.91 5.80
N ILE A 155 -5.77 4.80 7.04
CA ILE A 155 -4.46 5.32 7.47
C ILE A 155 -3.33 4.54 6.78
N GLN A 156 -3.36 3.20 6.81
CA GLN A 156 -2.36 2.33 6.21
C GLN A 156 -2.20 2.62 4.70
N SER A 157 -3.31 2.60 3.95
CA SER A 157 -3.30 2.88 2.51
C SER A 157 -2.83 4.31 2.21
N SER A 158 -3.26 5.29 3.03
CA SER A 158 -2.80 6.68 2.89
C SER A 158 -1.30 6.81 3.08
N MET A 159 -0.72 6.11 4.05
CA MET A 159 0.71 6.11 4.32
C MET A 159 1.49 5.53 3.13
N GLU A 160 1.11 4.36 2.64
CA GLU A 160 1.82 3.70 1.56
C GLU A 160 1.72 4.48 0.24
N GLU A 161 0.54 5.00 -0.09
CA GLU A 161 0.36 5.81 -1.29
C GLU A 161 1.09 7.16 -1.19
N LEU A 162 1.13 7.77 0.01
CA LEU A 162 1.90 9.00 0.24
C LEU A 162 3.41 8.76 0.02
N ILE A 163 3.95 7.65 0.49
CA ILE A 163 5.37 7.34 0.30
C ILE A 163 5.66 7.03 -1.17
N CYS A 164 4.92 6.08 -1.76
CA CYS A 164 5.24 5.53 -3.07
C CYS A 164 4.83 6.48 -4.20
N ARG A 165 3.58 6.93 -4.24
CA ARG A 165 3.01 7.76 -5.33
C ARG A 165 3.14 9.23 -5.03
N GLY A 166 3.01 9.62 -3.76
CA GLY A 166 3.21 10.99 -3.32
C GLY A 166 4.69 11.38 -3.36
N TYR A 167 5.48 10.89 -2.42
CA TYR A 167 6.86 11.34 -2.27
C TYR A 167 7.77 10.78 -3.38
N LEU A 168 7.95 9.46 -3.46
CA LEU A 168 8.93 8.86 -4.37
C LEU A 168 8.64 9.19 -5.83
N PHE A 169 7.47 8.82 -6.34
CA PHE A 169 7.15 8.98 -7.74
C PHE A 169 7.18 10.44 -8.19
N HIS A 170 6.52 11.35 -7.46
CA HIS A 170 6.48 12.76 -7.83
C HIS A 170 7.86 13.43 -7.74
N ARG A 171 8.68 13.06 -6.77
CA ARG A 171 10.05 13.57 -6.68
C ARG A 171 10.91 13.10 -7.83
N LEU A 172 10.86 11.81 -8.14
CA LEU A 172 11.70 11.20 -9.18
C LEU A 172 11.34 11.69 -10.57
N LYS A 173 10.04 11.77 -10.93
CA LYS A 173 9.60 12.21 -12.26
C LYS A 173 10.03 13.64 -12.63
N ASN A 174 10.36 14.46 -11.64
CA ASN A 174 10.87 15.82 -11.87
C ASN A 174 12.31 15.86 -12.40
N LYS A 175 13.06 14.73 -12.32
CA LYS A 175 14.49 14.72 -12.67
C LYS A 175 14.86 13.59 -13.64
N ILE A 176 14.09 12.50 -13.65
CA ILE A 176 14.30 11.36 -14.55
C ILE A 176 13.03 11.09 -15.37
N PRO A 177 13.14 10.34 -16.49
CA PRO A 177 11.96 9.99 -17.29
C PRO A 177 10.87 9.32 -16.46
N THR A 178 9.61 9.66 -16.72
CA THR A 178 8.44 9.21 -15.96
C THR A 178 8.38 7.69 -15.83
N LEU A 179 8.75 6.95 -16.88
CA LEU A 179 8.77 5.49 -16.86
C LEU A 179 9.71 4.94 -15.77
N PHE A 180 10.93 5.47 -15.66
CA PHE A 180 11.87 5.04 -14.62
C PHE A 180 11.41 5.43 -13.21
N ALA A 181 10.80 6.61 -13.06
CA ALA A 181 10.19 7.02 -11.80
C ALA A 181 9.06 6.08 -11.39
N MET A 182 8.22 5.64 -12.35
CA MET A 182 7.17 4.63 -12.12
C MET A 182 7.78 3.29 -11.67
N ILE A 183 8.75 2.77 -12.41
CA ILE A 183 9.40 1.48 -12.10
C ILE A 183 9.97 1.49 -10.69
N ILE A 184 10.69 2.55 -10.31
CA ILE A 184 11.29 2.67 -8.97
C ILE A 184 10.19 2.69 -7.89
N SER A 185 9.13 3.46 -8.09
CA SER A 185 8.01 3.52 -7.15
C SER A 185 7.29 2.18 -7.01
N ILE A 186 7.07 1.48 -8.13
CA ILE A 186 6.43 0.15 -8.18
C ILE A 186 7.28 -0.87 -7.42
N LEU A 187 8.59 -0.93 -7.71
CA LEU A 187 9.50 -1.85 -7.04
C LEU A 187 9.62 -1.57 -5.54
N PHE A 188 9.68 -0.30 -5.16
CA PHE A 188 9.73 0.09 -3.75
C PHE A 188 8.50 -0.41 -2.98
N PHE A 189 7.30 -0.25 -3.54
CA PHE A 189 6.07 -0.78 -2.98
C PHE A 189 6.09 -2.32 -2.90
N SER A 190 6.45 -2.98 -4.01
CA SER A 190 6.38 -4.44 -4.12
C SER A 190 7.37 -5.16 -3.19
N ILE A 191 8.56 -4.60 -2.97
CA ILE A 191 9.57 -5.18 -2.05
C ILE A 191 9.01 -5.29 -0.62
N GLY A 192 8.22 -4.32 -0.16
CA GLY A 192 7.60 -4.37 1.17
C GLY A 192 6.58 -5.49 1.35
N HIS A 193 6.10 -6.11 0.26
CA HIS A 193 5.05 -7.13 0.25
C HIS A 193 5.55 -8.54 -0.12
N LEU A 194 6.87 -8.75 -0.23
CA LEU A 194 7.43 -10.04 -0.65
C LEU A 194 7.33 -11.14 0.41
N SER A 195 7.14 -10.78 1.68
CA SER A 195 6.97 -11.75 2.76
C SER A 195 5.73 -12.61 2.50
N LYS A 196 5.81 -13.89 2.82
CA LYS A 196 4.73 -14.88 2.67
C LYS A 196 4.27 -15.19 1.23
N LEU A 197 4.72 -14.45 0.20
CA LEU A 197 4.31 -14.70 -1.19
C LEU A 197 4.62 -16.12 -1.69
N PHE A 198 5.67 -16.72 -1.16
CA PHE A 198 6.16 -18.04 -1.59
C PHE A 198 5.78 -19.18 -0.65
N ASP A 199 4.98 -18.92 0.39
CA ASP A 199 4.58 -19.94 1.38
C ASP A 199 3.76 -21.07 0.73
N GLU A 200 2.99 -20.76 -0.32
CA GLU A 200 2.21 -21.73 -1.12
C GLU A 200 2.93 -22.21 -2.39
N GLY A 201 4.22 -21.95 -2.49
CA GLY A 201 5.07 -22.42 -3.57
C GLY A 201 5.38 -21.38 -4.65
N ILE A 202 6.28 -21.74 -5.55
CA ILE A 202 6.90 -20.82 -6.51
C ILE A 202 5.90 -20.25 -7.54
N ILE A 203 4.90 -21.05 -7.95
CA ILE A 203 3.94 -20.62 -8.98
C ILE A 203 3.05 -19.49 -8.44
N LEU A 204 2.44 -19.67 -7.25
CA LEU A 204 1.63 -18.64 -6.63
C LEU A 204 2.47 -17.43 -6.25
N GLY A 205 3.72 -17.63 -5.82
CA GLY A 205 4.66 -16.53 -5.57
C GLY A 205 4.92 -15.67 -6.81
N ILE A 206 5.14 -16.27 -7.99
CA ILE A 206 5.34 -15.54 -9.26
C ILE A 206 4.06 -14.79 -9.66
N ILE A 207 2.89 -15.44 -9.54
CA ILE A 207 1.60 -14.77 -9.79
C ILE A 207 1.41 -13.57 -8.84
N GLY A 208 1.73 -13.74 -7.55
CA GLY A 208 1.66 -12.69 -6.55
C GLY A 208 2.56 -11.50 -6.87
N ILE A 209 3.83 -11.73 -7.21
CA ILE A 209 4.74 -10.67 -7.68
C ILE A 209 4.13 -9.94 -8.89
N THR A 210 3.63 -10.70 -9.88
CA THR A 210 3.01 -10.12 -11.07
C THR A 210 1.83 -9.23 -10.70
N ASN A 211 0.95 -9.67 -9.80
CA ASN A 211 -0.20 -8.91 -9.34
C ASN A 211 0.18 -7.67 -8.55
N LEU A 212 1.20 -7.75 -7.69
CA LEU A 212 1.76 -6.59 -6.98
C LEU A 212 2.29 -5.52 -7.95
N LEU A 213 3.01 -5.96 -8.98
CA LEU A 213 3.51 -5.05 -10.02
C LEU A 213 2.35 -4.42 -10.81
N LEU A 214 1.35 -5.20 -11.20
CA LEU A 214 0.18 -4.74 -11.96
C LEU A 214 -0.64 -3.73 -11.16
N ILE A 215 -0.99 -4.04 -9.91
CA ILE A 215 -1.79 -3.13 -9.08
C ILE A 215 -1.04 -1.84 -8.78
N SER A 216 0.26 -1.94 -8.47
CA SER A 216 1.11 -0.78 -8.24
C SER A 216 1.22 0.10 -9.51
N MET A 217 1.28 -0.52 -10.71
CA MET A 217 1.24 0.19 -11.97
C MET A 217 -0.11 0.87 -12.23
N ILE A 218 -1.24 0.22 -11.90
CA ILE A 218 -2.59 0.80 -11.97
C ILE A 218 -2.65 2.06 -11.10
N TRP A 219 -2.26 1.99 -9.84
CA TRP A 219 -2.28 3.11 -8.91
C TRP A 219 -1.36 4.26 -9.34
N THR A 220 -0.15 3.96 -9.83
CA THR A 220 0.75 5.00 -10.33
C THR A 220 0.21 5.66 -11.60
N THR A 221 -0.41 4.90 -12.49
CA THR A 221 -1.03 5.43 -13.72
C THR A 221 -2.26 6.29 -13.41
N THR A 222 -3.10 5.89 -12.44
CA THR A 222 -4.23 6.72 -12.00
C THR A 222 -3.75 8.00 -11.31
N THR A 223 -2.67 7.93 -10.51
CA THR A 223 -2.03 9.11 -9.91
C THR A 223 -1.56 10.11 -10.97
N LEU A 224 -0.96 9.63 -12.07
CA LEU A 224 -0.57 10.49 -13.20
C LEU A 224 -1.77 11.18 -13.85
N LYS A 225 -2.81 10.39 -14.11
CA LYS A 225 -4.03 10.87 -14.77
C LYS A 225 -4.80 11.88 -13.93
N ASP A 226 -5.01 11.57 -12.66
CA ASP A 226 -5.81 12.38 -11.75
C ASP A 226 -4.99 13.54 -11.14
N LYS A 227 -3.66 13.54 -11.36
CA LYS A 227 -2.69 14.51 -10.81
C LYS A 227 -2.75 14.62 -9.28
N ASN A 228 -3.16 13.54 -8.62
CA ASN A 228 -3.18 13.40 -7.17
C ASN A 228 -3.16 11.91 -6.78
N ILE A 229 -2.93 11.62 -5.48
CA ILE A 229 -2.82 10.26 -4.97
C ILE A 229 -4.17 9.69 -4.44
N TYR A 230 -5.23 10.49 -4.42
CA TYR A 230 -6.47 10.11 -3.71
C TYR A 230 -7.20 8.93 -4.35
N SER A 231 -7.16 8.79 -5.69
CA SER A 231 -7.79 7.64 -6.32
C SER A 231 -7.04 6.33 -6.02
N ALA A 232 -5.71 6.38 -5.89
CA ALA A 232 -4.93 5.23 -5.43
C ALA A 232 -5.25 4.89 -3.96
N ILE A 233 -5.29 5.89 -3.07
CA ILE A 233 -5.68 5.71 -1.66
C ILE A 233 -7.08 5.10 -1.56
N GLY A 234 -8.07 5.64 -2.29
CA GLY A 234 -9.45 5.16 -2.23
C GLY A 234 -9.59 3.71 -2.70
N PHE A 235 -8.91 3.34 -3.80
CA PHE A 235 -8.90 1.96 -4.28
C PHE A 235 -8.25 1.02 -3.25
N HIS A 236 -7.04 1.36 -2.80
CA HIS A 236 -6.25 0.55 -1.88
C HIS A 236 -6.98 0.34 -0.54
N PHE A 237 -7.47 1.43 0.05
CA PHE A 237 -8.24 1.41 1.29
C PHE A 237 -9.46 0.48 1.20
N ILE A 238 -10.31 0.69 0.19
CA ILE A 238 -11.56 -0.06 0.11
C ILE A 238 -11.34 -1.53 -0.26
N TRP A 239 -10.30 -1.82 -1.06
CA TRP A 239 -9.86 -3.16 -1.37
C TRP A 239 -9.50 -3.93 -0.10
N ASN A 240 -8.61 -3.38 0.72
CA ASN A 240 -8.16 -4.04 1.94
C ASN A 240 -9.31 -4.24 2.92
N PHE A 241 -10.10 -3.20 3.18
CA PHE A 241 -11.19 -3.27 4.13
C PHE A 241 -12.29 -4.24 3.71
N ILE A 242 -12.75 -4.18 2.47
CA ILE A 242 -13.83 -5.06 2.00
C ILE A 242 -13.34 -6.50 1.92
N LEU A 243 -12.15 -6.73 1.36
CA LEU A 243 -11.61 -8.08 1.24
C LEU A 243 -11.48 -8.77 2.60
N PHE A 244 -10.87 -8.11 3.56
CA PHE A 244 -10.54 -8.69 4.85
C PHE A 244 -11.72 -8.67 5.83
N ASN A 245 -12.37 -7.52 6.01
CA ASN A 245 -13.37 -7.36 7.07
C ASN A 245 -14.83 -7.53 6.60
N ILE A 246 -15.14 -7.39 5.33
CA ILE A 246 -16.50 -7.62 4.84
C ILE A 246 -16.63 -9.02 4.25
N ILE A 247 -15.83 -9.35 3.24
CA ILE A 247 -15.89 -10.64 2.56
C ILE A 247 -15.34 -11.74 3.48
N GLY A 248 -14.23 -11.49 4.18
CA GLY A 248 -13.60 -12.47 5.03
C GLY A 248 -12.72 -13.44 4.23
N LEU A 249 -11.86 -12.91 3.38
CA LEU A 249 -10.79 -13.63 2.71
C LEU A 249 -9.43 -13.07 3.15
N ASN A 250 -8.40 -13.89 3.12
CA ASN A 250 -7.05 -13.50 3.51
C ASN A 250 -6.54 -12.32 2.69
N LEU A 251 -5.76 -11.46 3.32
CA LEU A 251 -5.18 -10.26 2.75
C LEU A 251 -3.66 -10.25 2.97
N SER A 252 -2.88 -10.30 1.90
CA SER A 252 -1.40 -10.23 1.96
C SER A 252 -0.78 -11.18 2.99
N GLY A 253 -1.34 -12.38 3.13
CA GLY A 253 -0.91 -13.39 4.09
C GLY A 253 -1.35 -13.12 5.54
N LEU A 254 -2.25 -12.19 5.79
CA LEU A 254 -2.92 -12.00 7.07
C LEU A 254 -4.15 -12.90 7.13
N GLU A 255 -4.29 -13.63 8.24
CA GLU A 255 -5.46 -14.47 8.49
C GLU A 255 -6.62 -13.64 9.06
N ILE A 256 -7.84 -14.02 8.70
CA ILE A 256 -9.06 -13.30 9.06
C ILE A 256 -9.33 -13.48 10.56
N THR A 257 -9.62 -12.37 11.21
CA THR A 257 -9.95 -12.36 12.64
C THR A 257 -11.37 -11.89 12.90
N ASN A 258 -11.82 -10.86 12.18
CA ASN A 258 -13.16 -10.27 12.33
C ASN A 258 -13.72 -9.85 10.97
N SER A 259 -14.66 -10.63 10.44
CA SER A 259 -15.34 -10.33 9.17
C SER A 259 -16.85 -10.45 9.28
N VAL A 260 -17.57 -9.80 8.36
CA VAL A 260 -19.03 -9.86 8.28
C VAL A 260 -19.47 -11.19 7.68
N PHE A 261 -18.90 -11.57 6.53
CA PHE A 261 -19.19 -12.83 5.86
C PHE A 261 -18.10 -13.85 6.16
N LYS A 262 -18.47 -15.13 5.98
CA LYS A 262 -17.58 -16.28 6.07
C LYS A 262 -17.63 -17.04 4.76
N PHE A 263 -16.48 -17.41 4.25
CA PHE A 263 -16.33 -18.25 3.08
C PHE A 263 -15.39 -19.41 3.41
N ASN A 264 -15.71 -20.60 2.91
CA ASN A 264 -14.79 -21.73 2.85
C ASN A 264 -13.98 -21.63 1.56
N VAL A 265 -12.68 -21.86 1.65
CA VAL A 265 -11.78 -21.89 0.50
C VAL A 265 -11.63 -23.32 0.03
N GLU A 266 -12.15 -23.62 -1.17
CA GLU A 266 -12.15 -24.99 -1.73
C GLU A 266 -11.01 -25.19 -2.75
N ASN A 267 -10.55 -24.11 -3.38
CA ASN A 267 -9.48 -24.19 -4.37
C ASN A 267 -8.39 -23.13 -4.11
N THR A 268 -7.30 -23.57 -3.51
CA THR A 268 -6.17 -22.70 -3.13
C THR A 268 -5.48 -22.06 -4.33
N PHE A 269 -5.40 -22.75 -5.48
CA PHE A 269 -4.78 -22.21 -6.69
C PHE A 269 -5.56 -21.02 -7.27
N LEU A 270 -6.90 -21.11 -7.31
CA LEU A 270 -7.73 -20.03 -7.82
C LEU A 270 -7.87 -18.87 -6.81
N THR A 271 -7.83 -19.17 -5.52
CA THR A 271 -7.97 -18.16 -4.46
C THR A 271 -6.64 -17.56 -4.01
N GLY A 272 -5.51 -18.11 -4.46
CA GLY A 272 -4.20 -17.62 -4.10
C GLY A 272 -3.64 -18.15 -2.77
N GLY A 273 -4.24 -19.21 -2.20
CA GLY A 273 -3.75 -19.85 -0.98
C GLY A 273 -3.81 -18.96 0.26
N SER A 274 -2.85 -19.13 1.14
CA SER A 274 -2.76 -18.39 2.42
C SER A 274 -2.50 -16.90 2.24
N TYR A 275 -1.89 -16.48 1.12
CA TYR A 275 -1.69 -15.06 0.82
C TYR A 275 -3.01 -14.35 0.48
N GLY A 276 -3.96 -15.06 -0.13
CA GLY A 276 -5.26 -14.56 -0.53
C GLY A 276 -5.37 -14.27 -2.04
N ILE A 277 -6.51 -13.71 -2.46
CA ILE A 277 -6.84 -13.50 -3.89
C ILE A 277 -5.84 -12.59 -4.62
N GLU A 278 -4.97 -11.93 -3.92
CA GLU A 278 -3.89 -11.11 -4.47
C GLU A 278 -2.84 -11.96 -5.23
N THR A 279 -2.76 -13.26 -4.94
CA THR A 279 -1.94 -14.24 -5.69
C THR A 279 -2.77 -15.12 -6.63
N SER A 280 -4.01 -14.74 -6.93
CA SER A 280 -4.89 -15.45 -7.86
C SER A 280 -4.61 -15.08 -9.31
N ILE A 281 -4.72 -16.07 -10.21
CA ILE A 281 -4.65 -15.84 -11.66
C ILE A 281 -5.83 -15.01 -12.18
N ILE A 282 -6.99 -15.08 -11.54
CA ILE A 282 -8.17 -14.26 -11.88
C ILE A 282 -7.84 -12.78 -11.65
N THR A 283 -7.15 -12.48 -10.57
CA THR A 283 -6.65 -11.13 -10.26
C THR A 283 -5.67 -10.64 -11.33
N THR A 284 -4.76 -11.51 -11.80
CA THR A 284 -3.82 -11.18 -12.90
C THR A 284 -4.58 -10.75 -14.16
N ILE A 285 -5.58 -11.54 -14.56
CA ILE A 285 -6.39 -11.26 -15.75
C ILE A 285 -7.10 -9.90 -15.59
N LEU A 286 -7.78 -9.69 -14.46
CA LEU A 286 -8.51 -8.44 -14.20
C LEU A 286 -7.59 -7.22 -14.18
N PHE A 287 -6.49 -7.27 -13.45
CA PHE A 287 -5.56 -6.14 -13.36
C PHE A 287 -4.92 -5.83 -14.72
N SER A 288 -4.62 -6.85 -15.53
CA SER A 288 -4.15 -6.66 -16.90
C SER A 288 -5.18 -5.93 -17.77
N ILE A 289 -6.46 -6.31 -17.68
CA ILE A 289 -7.55 -5.63 -18.40
C ILE A 289 -7.70 -4.18 -17.94
N ILE A 290 -7.73 -3.94 -16.63
CA ILE A 290 -7.85 -2.58 -16.06
C ILE A 290 -6.69 -1.71 -16.55
N LEU A 291 -5.46 -2.24 -16.52
CA LEU A 291 -4.28 -1.51 -16.97
C LEU A 291 -4.36 -1.13 -18.46
N LEU A 292 -4.82 -2.05 -19.32
CA LEU A 292 -5.00 -1.77 -20.74
C LEU A 292 -6.03 -0.66 -20.99
N ILE A 293 -7.14 -0.67 -20.24
CA ILE A 293 -8.18 0.36 -20.34
C ILE A 293 -7.64 1.74 -19.91
N ILE A 294 -6.92 1.78 -18.79
CA ILE A 294 -6.38 3.04 -18.24
C ILE A 294 -5.27 3.58 -19.16
N LYS A 295 -4.38 2.72 -19.64
CA LYS A 295 -3.26 3.09 -20.53
C LYS A 295 -3.75 3.71 -21.84
N ARG A 296 -4.79 3.17 -22.47
CA ARG A 296 -5.39 3.77 -23.69
C ARG A 296 -5.82 5.21 -23.44
N LYS A 297 -6.41 5.51 -22.28
CA LYS A 297 -6.83 6.87 -21.92
C LYS A 297 -5.67 7.82 -21.60
N VAL A 298 -4.56 7.30 -21.06
CA VAL A 298 -3.37 8.12 -20.74
C VAL A 298 -2.60 8.48 -22.01
N ILE A 299 -2.45 7.57 -22.96
CA ILE A 299 -1.81 7.85 -24.25
C ILE A 299 -2.56 8.93 -25.02
N GLN A 300 -3.90 8.93 -24.99
CA GLN A 300 -4.73 9.96 -25.64
C GLN A 300 -4.60 11.36 -25.01
N ILE A 301 -4.12 11.47 -23.77
CA ILE A 301 -3.93 12.76 -23.06
C ILE A 301 -2.50 13.27 -23.21
N THR A 302 -1.56 12.40 -23.61
CA THR A 302 -0.13 12.74 -23.77
C THR A 302 0.31 12.95 -25.22
N ILE A 303 -0.58 12.70 -26.18
CA ILE A 303 -0.47 13.09 -27.59
C ILE A 303 -1.28 14.38 -27.83
#